data_5363d2a17eb2e82627696642a10f9811
#
_entry.id   5363d2a17eb2e82627696642a10f9811
#
_cell.length_a   1.000
_cell.length_b   1.000
_cell.length_c   1.000
_cell.angle_alpha   90.00
_cell.angle_beta   90.00
_cell.angle_gamma   90.00
#
_symmetry.space_group_name_H-M   'P 1'
#
loop_
_entity.id
_entity.type
_entity.pdbx_description
1 polymer ?
#
loop_
_entity_poly.entity_id
_entity_poly.type
_entity_poly.pdbx_seq_one_letter_code
_entity_poly.pdbx_strand_id
1 'polypeptide(L)'
;MRAATRRICIIDLEMRRRTSSQARGAQRASKEDRHFVTALARGLELLACFRSGDTMLGNGELAERCGLPKSTISRLAHTLVQLGYLRHADDVAKYRLGEATLGLGTAMLSGLSLRQLARPMMQEVADFSRAVVALGLRVGLGIIYIEVCRDRAALTLSLDVGSRVPIETTAIGRAYLAVAGDDERRQIFERLRTAEPTSWARRKKVLDAAIAQHHALGCCSSFAEWQPDVAGLAIGFQPGGGLPAMAVNCGGLAFGLSRSFLLDEVRPRLAGMVRRLGDGDRGAGARSSRRSDRRPRPPRA
;
A
#
# COMPACT_ATOMS: atom_id res chain seq x y z
N MET A 1 12.09 15.54 -19.90
CA MET A 1 10.74 14.95 -19.78
C MET A 1 10.61 13.53 -20.34
N ARG A 2 11.07 13.19 -21.57
CA ARG A 2 10.88 11.83 -22.16
C ARG A 2 11.65 10.68 -21.47
N ALA A 3 12.76 10.94 -20.76
CA ALA A 3 13.54 9.92 -20.06
C ALA A 3 12.92 9.46 -18.72
N ALA A 4 12.26 10.34 -17.99
CA ALA A 4 11.57 10.01 -16.74
C ALA A 4 10.34 9.13 -16.99
N THR A 5 9.59 9.39 -18.05
CA THR A 5 8.41 8.58 -18.44
C THR A 5 8.81 7.17 -18.87
N ARG A 6 9.97 6.98 -19.52
CA ARG A 6 10.48 5.63 -19.87
C ARG A 6 10.90 4.82 -18.65
N ARG A 7 11.49 5.44 -17.60
CA ARG A 7 11.91 4.72 -16.38
C ARG A 7 10.74 4.28 -15.51
N ILE A 8 9.68 5.07 -15.41
CA ILE A 8 8.43 4.66 -14.75
C ILE A 8 7.85 3.40 -15.43
N CYS A 9 7.95 3.32 -16.76
CA CYS A 9 7.51 2.17 -17.54
C CYS A 9 8.34 0.89 -17.29
N ILE A 10 9.64 1.00 -16.99
CA ILE A 10 10.54 -0.15 -16.72
C ILE A 10 10.26 -0.75 -15.34
N ILE A 11 10.01 0.09 -14.33
CA ILE A 11 9.63 -0.37 -12.97
C ILE A 11 8.28 -1.08 -13.02
N ASP A 12 7.38 -0.60 -13.86
CA ASP A 12 6.09 -1.24 -14.14
C ASP A 12 6.25 -2.61 -14.82
N LEU A 13 7.29 -2.78 -15.68
CA LEU A 13 7.62 -4.06 -16.32
C LEU A 13 8.21 -5.08 -15.33
N GLU A 14 9.04 -4.66 -14.39
CA GLU A 14 9.58 -5.55 -13.34
C GLU A 14 8.51 -5.97 -12.33
N MET A 15 7.60 -5.07 -11.97
CA MET A 15 6.41 -5.43 -11.20
C MET A 15 5.46 -6.36 -11.98
N ARG A 16 5.37 -6.25 -13.30
CA ARG A 16 4.60 -7.14 -14.19
C ARG A 16 5.05 -8.59 -14.10
N ARG A 17 6.35 -8.86 -14.11
CA ARG A 17 6.91 -10.22 -13.95
C ARG A 17 6.63 -10.80 -12.57
N ARG A 18 6.57 -9.97 -11.53
CA ARG A 18 6.33 -10.38 -10.13
C ARG A 18 4.87 -10.75 -9.85
N THR A 19 3.90 -10.08 -10.48
CA THR A 19 2.46 -10.41 -10.31
C THR A 19 2.04 -11.68 -11.04
N SER A 20 2.62 -11.97 -12.21
CA SER A 20 2.36 -13.23 -12.93
C SER A 20 2.88 -14.47 -12.21
N SER A 21 3.97 -14.33 -11.44
CA SER A 21 4.48 -15.39 -10.55
C SER A 21 3.55 -15.65 -9.35
N GLN A 22 2.91 -14.61 -8.82
CA GLN A 22 1.96 -14.72 -7.71
C GLN A 22 0.68 -15.47 -8.10
N ALA A 23 0.17 -15.24 -9.31
CA ALA A 23 -0.99 -15.96 -9.84
C ALA A 23 -0.73 -17.47 -9.96
N ARG A 24 0.48 -17.87 -10.36
CA ARG A 24 0.86 -19.30 -10.46
C ARG A 24 1.03 -19.96 -9.08
N GLY A 25 1.47 -19.23 -8.06
CA GLY A 25 1.59 -19.72 -6.68
C GLY A 25 0.22 -19.95 -6.04
N ALA A 26 -0.72 -19.01 -6.23
CA ALA A 26 -2.10 -19.13 -5.76
C ALA A 26 -2.84 -20.30 -6.44
N GLN A 27 -2.57 -20.54 -7.73
CA GLN A 27 -3.16 -21.67 -8.46
C GLN A 27 -2.69 -23.04 -7.98
N ARG A 28 -1.47 -23.18 -7.42
CA ARG A 28 -1.00 -24.44 -6.84
C ARG A 28 -1.62 -24.71 -5.46
N ALA A 29 -1.74 -23.69 -4.61
CA ALA A 29 -2.39 -23.81 -3.29
C ALA A 29 -3.90 -24.11 -3.40
N SER A 30 -4.57 -23.65 -4.46
CA SER A 30 -6.02 -23.83 -4.64
C SER A 30 -6.45 -25.24 -5.03
N LYS A 31 -5.54 -26.13 -5.44
CA LYS A 31 -5.90 -27.50 -5.82
C LYS A 31 -6.21 -28.40 -4.60
N GLU A 32 -5.78 -27.99 -3.41
CA GLU A 32 -5.96 -28.77 -2.18
C GLU A 32 -7.07 -28.24 -1.25
N ASP A 33 -7.49 -26.98 -1.42
CA ASP A 33 -8.55 -26.38 -0.60
C ASP A 33 -9.91 -26.45 -1.30
N ARG A 34 -10.79 -27.33 -0.79
CA ARG A 34 -12.16 -27.51 -1.29
C ARG A 34 -13.05 -26.28 -1.14
N HIS A 35 -12.72 -25.36 -0.25
CA HIS A 35 -13.46 -24.12 -0.02
C HIS A 35 -13.00 -22.96 -0.92
N PHE A 36 -11.91 -23.14 -1.66
CA PHE A 36 -11.37 -22.07 -2.52
C PHE A 36 -12.11 -21.98 -3.86
N VAL A 37 -12.85 -20.89 -4.07
CA VAL A 37 -13.62 -20.66 -5.30
C VAL A 37 -12.73 -19.99 -6.35
N THR A 38 -12.14 -20.80 -7.22
CA THR A 38 -11.19 -20.34 -8.26
C THR A 38 -11.77 -19.28 -9.20
N ALA A 39 -13.06 -19.36 -9.55
CA ALA A 39 -13.70 -18.37 -10.43
C ALA A 39 -13.77 -17.00 -9.77
N LEU A 40 -14.09 -16.95 -8.48
CA LEU A 40 -14.10 -15.70 -7.69
C LEU A 40 -12.70 -15.10 -7.59
N ALA A 41 -11.70 -15.91 -7.27
CA ALA A 41 -10.31 -15.48 -7.20
C ALA A 41 -9.84 -14.84 -8.51
N ARG A 42 -10.12 -15.48 -9.66
CA ARG A 42 -9.78 -14.96 -10.98
C ARG A 42 -10.50 -13.65 -11.31
N GLY A 43 -11.77 -13.51 -10.91
CA GLY A 43 -12.52 -12.25 -11.07
C GLY A 43 -11.88 -11.11 -10.27
N LEU A 44 -11.50 -11.35 -9.02
CA LEU A 44 -10.81 -10.37 -8.19
C LEU A 44 -9.40 -10.04 -8.70
N GLU A 45 -8.65 -11.05 -9.18
CA GLU A 45 -7.36 -10.85 -9.83
C GLU A 45 -7.47 -9.94 -11.07
N LEU A 46 -8.53 -10.10 -11.87
CA LEU A 46 -8.79 -9.25 -13.04
C LEU A 46 -9.00 -7.79 -12.61
N LEU A 47 -9.78 -7.52 -11.57
CA LEU A 47 -9.94 -6.16 -11.02
C LEU A 47 -8.61 -5.61 -10.49
N ALA A 48 -7.80 -6.44 -9.82
CA ALA A 48 -6.50 -6.06 -9.29
C ALA A 48 -5.42 -5.81 -10.38
N CYS A 49 -5.70 -6.15 -11.64
CA CYS A 49 -4.82 -5.82 -12.77
C CYS A 49 -4.83 -4.33 -13.14
N PHE A 50 -5.87 -3.58 -12.76
CA PHE A 50 -5.92 -2.14 -12.95
C PHE A 50 -5.02 -1.45 -11.93
N ARG A 51 -4.18 -0.53 -12.41
CA ARG A 51 -3.18 0.20 -11.62
C ARG A 51 -3.47 1.68 -11.65
N SER A 52 -2.87 2.41 -10.71
CA SER A 52 -2.89 3.87 -10.76
C SER A 52 -2.31 4.36 -12.10
N GLY A 53 -3.06 5.20 -12.81
CA GLY A 53 -2.73 5.69 -14.15
C GLY A 53 -3.30 4.87 -15.32
N ASP A 54 -3.80 3.65 -15.09
CA ASP A 54 -4.54 2.92 -16.12
C ASP A 54 -5.95 3.52 -16.27
N THR A 55 -6.23 4.11 -17.40
CA THR A 55 -7.58 4.61 -17.71
C THR A 55 -8.47 3.52 -18.27
N MET A 56 -7.94 2.69 -19.19
CA MET A 56 -8.63 1.58 -19.85
C MET A 56 -7.66 0.47 -20.20
N LEU A 57 -8.11 -0.79 -20.10
CA LEU A 57 -7.36 -1.98 -20.49
C LEU A 57 -8.16 -2.83 -21.48
N GLY A 58 -7.51 -3.27 -22.56
CA GLY A 58 -8.08 -4.20 -23.52
C GLY A 58 -8.05 -5.65 -23.04
N ASN A 59 -8.85 -6.51 -23.68
CA ASN A 59 -8.90 -7.94 -23.36
C ASN A 59 -7.54 -8.63 -23.44
N GLY A 60 -6.69 -8.22 -24.41
CA GLY A 60 -5.32 -8.74 -24.56
C GLY A 60 -4.40 -8.32 -23.44
N GLU A 61 -4.46 -7.05 -23.02
CA GLU A 61 -3.66 -6.52 -21.92
C GLU A 61 -4.03 -7.18 -20.57
N LEU A 62 -5.33 -7.40 -20.35
CA LEU A 62 -5.84 -8.12 -19.18
C LEU A 62 -5.39 -9.58 -19.20
N ALA A 63 -5.47 -10.26 -20.35
CA ALA A 63 -5.03 -11.64 -20.50
C ALA A 63 -3.53 -11.80 -20.17
N GLU A 64 -2.69 -10.90 -20.66
CA GLU A 64 -1.26 -10.87 -20.36
C GLU A 64 -0.98 -10.63 -18.87
N ARG A 65 -1.66 -9.63 -18.26
CA ARG A 65 -1.46 -9.28 -16.83
C ARG A 65 -1.93 -10.36 -15.88
N CYS A 66 -3.06 -11.03 -16.18
CA CYS A 66 -3.61 -12.11 -15.35
C CYS A 66 -2.99 -13.47 -15.64
N GLY A 67 -2.31 -13.63 -16.76
CA GLY A 67 -1.82 -14.94 -17.21
C GLY A 67 -2.95 -15.92 -17.57
N LEU A 68 -4.10 -15.41 -18.02
CA LEU A 68 -5.30 -16.19 -18.34
C LEU A 68 -5.64 -16.11 -19.84
N PRO A 69 -6.28 -17.16 -20.42
CA PRO A 69 -6.76 -17.13 -21.79
C PRO A 69 -7.75 -15.98 -22.03
N LYS A 70 -7.71 -15.35 -23.21
CA LYS A 70 -8.62 -14.24 -23.60
C LYS A 70 -10.10 -14.60 -23.44
N SER A 71 -10.49 -15.84 -23.74
CA SER A 71 -11.86 -16.33 -23.57
C SER A 71 -12.30 -16.34 -22.10
N THR A 72 -11.38 -16.70 -21.18
CA THR A 72 -11.64 -16.64 -19.73
C THR A 72 -11.79 -15.18 -19.28
N ILE A 73 -10.90 -14.28 -19.73
CA ILE A 73 -11.00 -12.85 -19.44
C ILE A 73 -12.33 -12.28 -19.92
N SER A 74 -12.74 -12.57 -21.15
CA SER A 74 -14.03 -12.08 -21.70
C SER A 74 -15.22 -12.49 -20.81
N ARG A 75 -15.26 -13.74 -20.37
CA ARG A 75 -16.36 -14.24 -19.49
C ARG A 75 -16.34 -13.57 -18.12
N LEU A 76 -15.17 -13.44 -17.49
CA LEU A 76 -15.02 -12.77 -16.20
C LEU A 76 -15.37 -11.28 -16.32
N ALA A 77 -14.85 -10.60 -17.35
CA ALA A 77 -15.12 -9.19 -17.59
C ALA A 77 -16.60 -8.94 -17.84
N HIS A 78 -17.28 -9.80 -18.63
CA HIS A 78 -18.73 -9.70 -18.82
C HIS A 78 -19.49 -9.75 -17.50
N THR A 79 -19.17 -10.71 -16.61
CA THR A 79 -19.79 -10.80 -15.28
C THR A 79 -19.51 -9.54 -14.45
N LEU A 80 -18.28 -9.05 -14.45
CA LEU A 80 -17.91 -7.85 -13.70
C LEU A 80 -18.56 -6.57 -14.25
N VAL A 81 -18.84 -6.51 -15.55
CA VAL A 81 -19.62 -5.42 -16.17
C VAL A 81 -21.08 -5.49 -15.70
N GLN A 82 -21.70 -6.66 -15.70
CA GLN A 82 -23.08 -6.83 -15.22
C GLN A 82 -23.22 -6.46 -13.74
N LEU A 83 -22.18 -6.69 -12.94
CA LEU A 83 -22.13 -6.33 -11.50
C LEU A 83 -21.69 -4.87 -11.25
N GLY A 84 -21.36 -4.09 -12.28
CA GLY A 84 -20.93 -2.70 -12.15
C GLY A 84 -19.49 -2.49 -11.67
N TYR A 85 -18.70 -3.57 -11.54
CA TYR A 85 -17.27 -3.48 -11.16
C TYR A 85 -16.38 -3.09 -12.34
N LEU A 86 -16.81 -3.39 -13.56
CA LEU A 86 -16.20 -2.90 -14.80
C LEU A 86 -17.23 -2.16 -15.64
N ARG A 87 -16.76 -1.27 -16.49
CA ARG A 87 -17.51 -0.70 -17.61
C ARG A 87 -16.79 -1.03 -18.91
N HIS A 88 -17.55 -1.45 -19.93
CA HIS A 88 -17.06 -1.61 -21.28
C HIS A 88 -17.17 -0.28 -22.03
N ALA A 89 -16.12 0.15 -22.69
CA ALA A 89 -16.11 1.28 -23.60
C ALA A 89 -16.18 0.72 -25.01
N ASP A 90 -17.38 0.76 -25.60
CA ASP A 90 -17.71 0.05 -26.86
C ASP A 90 -16.93 0.62 -28.07
N ASP A 91 -16.69 1.92 -28.06
CA ASP A 91 -15.94 2.67 -29.07
C ASP A 91 -14.49 2.21 -29.25
N VAL A 92 -13.86 1.72 -28.16
CA VAL A 92 -12.45 1.29 -28.14
C VAL A 92 -12.25 -0.17 -27.75
N ALA A 93 -13.35 -0.94 -27.55
CA ALA A 93 -13.34 -2.34 -27.10
C ALA A 93 -12.42 -2.58 -25.88
N LYS A 94 -12.46 -1.68 -24.89
CA LYS A 94 -11.67 -1.72 -23.66
C LYS A 94 -12.55 -1.65 -22.42
N TYR A 95 -11.98 -2.03 -21.29
CA TYR A 95 -12.62 -1.99 -19.98
C TYR A 95 -11.99 -0.91 -19.11
N ARG A 96 -12.80 -0.29 -18.26
CA ARG A 96 -12.39 0.58 -17.15
C ARG A 96 -13.04 0.11 -15.85
N LEU A 97 -12.51 0.54 -14.71
CA LEU A 97 -13.15 0.27 -13.42
C LEU A 97 -14.53 0.94 -13.36
N GLY A 98 -15.51 0.20 -12.89
CA GLY A 98 -16.89 0.65 -12.68
C GLY A 98 -17.09 1.21 -11.28
N GLU A 99 -18.22 1.87 -11.07
CA GLU A 99 -18.54 2.59 -9.84
C GLU A 99 -18.67 1.69 -8.61
N ALA A 100 -18.99 0.40 -8.79
CA ALA A 100 -19.03 -0.56 -7.68
C ALA A 100 -17.65 -0.73 -6.99
N THR A 101 -16.54 -0.56 -7.73
CA THR A 101 -15.19 -0.59 -7.14
C THR A 101 -14.93 0.60 -6.24
N LEU A 102 -15.46 1.78 -6.58
CA LEU A 102 -15.35 2.97 -5.74
C LEU A 102 -16.10 2.77 -4.41
N GLY A 103 -17.27 2.13 -4.46
CA GLY A 103 -18.04 1.80 -3.25
C GLY A 103 -17.25 0.96 -2.24
N LEU A 104 -16.54 -0.07 -2.71
CA LEU A 104 -15.68 -0.88 -1.84
C LEU A 104 -14.50 -0.08 -1.28
N GLY A 105 -13.85 0.72 -2.10
CA GLY A 105 -12.72 1.57 -1.68
C GLY A 105 -13.14 2.61 -0.66
N THR A 106 -14.26 3.29 -0.87
CA THR A 106 -14.78 4.31 0.07
C THR A 106 -15.26 3.70 1.38
N ALA A 107 -15.91 2.53 1.36
CA ALA A 107 -16.30 1.82 2.57
C ALA A 107 -15.08 1.44 3.42
N MET A 108 -14.02 0.95 2.80
CA MET A 108 -12.76 0.68 3.49
C MET A 108 -12.13 1.95 4.07
N LEU A 109 -11.98 3.00 3.26
CA LEU A 109 -11.31 4.24 3.68
C LEU A 109 -12.08 4.99 4.76
N SER A 110 -13.42 4.98 4.73
CA SER A 110 -14.25 5.62 5.77
C SER A 110 -14.21 4.88 7.11
N GLY A 111 -13.95 3.56 7.09
CA GLY A 111 -13.70 2.78 8.30
C GLY A 111 -12.33 3.09 8.96
N LEU A 112 -11.44 3.80 8.29
CA LEU A 112 -10.12 4.18 8.78
C LEU A 112 -10.15 5.59 9.39
N SER A 113 -10.76 5.76 10.58
CA SER A 113 -10.75 7.03 11.34
C SER A 113 -9.34 7.58 11.58
N LEU A 114 -8.37 6.67 11.70
CA LEU A 114 -6.94 7.00 11.81
C LEU A 114 -6.43 7.91 10.66
N ARG A 115 -6.94 7.72 9.44
CA ARG A 115 -6.58 8.54 8.29
C ARG A 115 -6.97 10.01 8.50
N GLN A 116 -8.17 10.26 9.04
CA GLN A 116 -8.65 11.61 9.33
C GLN A 116 -7.84 12.27 10.45
N LEU A 117 -7.46 11.49 11.47
CA LEU A 117 -6.59 11.96 12.55
C LEU A 117 -5.16 12.23 12.07
N ALA A 118 -4.63 11.41 11.17
CA ALA A 118 -3.27 11.53 10.67
C ALA A 118 -3.08 12.75 9.75
N ARG A 119 -4.08 13.05 8.89
CA ARG A 119 -3.97 14.06 7.83
C ARG A 119 -3.45 15.43 8.29
N PRO A 120 -3.98 16.10 9.33
CA PRO A 120 -3.46 17.40 9.75
C PRO A 120 -2.00 17.33 10.20
N MET A 121 -1.62 16.30 10.95
CA MET A 121 -0.24 16.10 11.39
C MET A 121 0.70 15.76 10.23
N MET A 122 0.23 15.00 9.25
CA MET A 122 0.97 14.70 8.02
C MET A 122 1.22 15.97 7.21
N GLN A 123 0.22 16.87 7.13
CA GLN A 123 0.34 18.13 6.42
C GLN A 123 1.38 19.05 7.09
N GLU A 124 1.39 19.15 8.43
CA GLU A 124 2.43 19.90 9.17
C GLU A 124 3.85 19.42 8.84
N VAL A 125 4.04 18.10 8.77
CA VAL A 125 5.35 17.51 8.41
C VAL A 125 5.67 17.77 6.93
N ALA A 126 4.69 17.68 6.03
CA ALA A 126 4.87 17.92 4.60
C ALA A 126 5.28 19.37 4.33
N ASP A 127 4.61 20.34 4.95
CA ASP A 127 4.91 21.77 4.84
C ASP A 127 6.30 22.10 5.40
N PHE A 128 6.66 21.51 6.55
CA PHE A 128 7.98 21.67 7.16
C PHE A 128 9.09 21.11 6.28
N SER A 129 8.90 19.88 5.79
CA SER A 129 9.94 19.15 5.04
C SER A 129 10.01 19.51 3.55
N ARG A 130 9.00 20.22 3.04
CA ARG A 130 8.78 20.49 1.60
C ARG A 130 8.80 19.19 0.78
N ALA A 131 8.21 18.13 1.32
CA ALA A 131 8.25 16.80 0.76
C ALA A 131 6.86 16.14 0.77
N VAL A 132 6.78 14.93 0.24
CA VAL A 132 5.57 14.09 0.33
C VAL A 132 5.59 13.34 1.65
N VAL A 133 4.51 13.43 2.41
CA VAL A 133 4.25 12.58 3.57
C VAL A 133 3.09 11.65 3.23
N ALA A 134 3.31 10.34 3.34
CA ALA A 134 2.31 9.36 2.98
C ALA A 134 2.12 8.33 4.10
N LEU A 135 0.86 7.94 4.33
CA LEU A 135 0.47 6.83 5.17
C LEU A 135 0.13 5.63 4.28
N GLY A 136 0.66 4.46 4.60
CA GLY A 136 0.51 3.30 3.75
C GLY A 136 0.19 2.01 4.48
N LEU A 137 -0.48 1.12 3.73
CA LEU A 137 -0.83 -0.25 4.09
C LEU A 137 -0.15 -1.22 3.14
N ARG A 138 0.10 -2.45 3.59
CA ARG A 138 0.64 -3.50 2.72
C ARG A 138 -0.44 -4.13 1.85
N VAL A 139 -0.14 -4.24 0.57
CA VAL A 139 -0.90 -5.04 -0.39
C VAL A 139 0.06 -5.92 -1.19
N GLY A 140 0.07 -7.20 -0.92
CA GLY A 140 1.00 -8.14 -1.56
C GLY A 140 2.45 -7.88 -1.20
N LEU A 141 3.31 -7.61 -2.18
CA LEU A 141 4.72 -7.22 -2.03
C LEU A 141 4.93 -5.70 -2.24
N GLY A 142 3.92 -4.90 -1.97
CA GLY A 142 3.99 -3.44 -2.06
C GLY A 142 3.25 -2.77 -0.91
N ILE A 143 3.49 -1.48 -0.77
CA ILE A 143 2.74 -0.57 0.10
C ILE A 143 1.84 0.29 -0.78
N ILE A 144 0.55 0.34 -0.46
CA ILE A 144 -0.40 1.25 -1.09
C ILE A 144 -0.61 2.47 -0.19
N TYR A 145 -0.56 3.65 -0.78
CA TYR A 145 -0.81 4.89 -0.04
C TYR A 145 -2.31 5.09 0.17
N ILE A 146 -2.72 5.26 1.42
CA ILE A 146 -4.11 5.51 1.81
C ILE A 146 -4.35 6.99 2.17
N GLU A 147 -3.32 7.75 2.49
CA GLU A 147 -3.34 9.18 2.66
C GLU A 147 -2.02 9.77 2.17
N VAL A 148 -2.08 10.95 1.53
CA VAL A 148 -0.92 11.68 1.03
C VAL A 148 -1.09 13.16 1.30
N CYS A 149 -0.08 13.75 1.92
CA CYS A 149 0.06 15.19 2.11
C CYS A 149 1.34 15.68 1.43
N ARG A 150 1.30 16.90 0.89
CA ARG A 150 2.45 17.50 0.22
C ARG A 150 2.46 19.01 0.41
N ASP A 151 3.62 19.60 0.41
CA ASP A 151 3.75 21.05 0.26
C ASP A 151 3.33 21.47 -1.16
N ARG A 152 2.52 22.52 -1.24
CA ARG A 152 1.98 23.04 -2.52
C ARG A 152 3.02 23.67 -3.41
N ALA A 153 4.12 24.17 -2.84
CA ALA A 153 5.16 24.93 -3.54
C ALA A 153 6.35 24.05 -3.97
N ALA A 154 6.46 22.82 -3.46
CA ALA A 154 7.62 21.97 -3.72
C ALA A 154 7.47 21.15 -5.01
N LEU A 155 8.57 21.00 -5.75
CA LEU A 155 8.69 20.01 -6.78
C LEU A 155 8.78 18.63 -6.12
N THR A 156 7.71 17.83 -6.22
CA THR A 156 7.58 16.58 -5.50
C THR A 156 7.32 15.38 -6.42
N LEU A 157 7.42 14.18 -5.85
CA LEU A 157 7.06 12.95 -6.54
C LEU A 157 5.56 12.92 -6.86
N SER A 158 5.21 12.48 -8.06
CA SER A 158 3.81 12.31 -8.48
C SER A 158 3.24 10.99 -7.92
N LEU A 159 3.08 10.93 -6.59
CA LEU A 159 2.53 9.79 -5.87
C LEU A 159 1.30 10.23 -5.09
N ASP A 160 0.14 9.64 -5.37
CA ASP A 160 -1.15 9.97 -4.76
C ASP A 160 -1.73 8.80 -3.96
N VAL A 161 -2.88 9.02 -3.32
CA VAL A 161 -3.68 7.95 -2.73
C VAL A 161 -3.95 6.90 -3.80
N GLY A 162 -3.73 5.62 -3.46
CA GLY A 162 -3.77 4.51 -4.40
C GLY A 162 -2.43 4.20 -5.07
N SER A 163 -1.43 5.07 -5.01
CA SER A 163 -0.08 4.77 -5.51
C SER A 163 0.53 3.62 -4.76
N ARG A 164 1.29 2.78 -5.49
CA ARG A 164 1.89 1.56 -4.98
C ARG A 164 3.40 1.62 -5.11
N VAL A 165 4.10 1.37 -4.00
CA VAL A 165 5.57 1.37 -3.95
C VAL A 165 6.09 0.02 -3.47
N PRO A 166 7.29 -0.42 -3.89
CA PRO A 166 7.88 -1.71 -3.49
C PRO A 166 8.14 -1.78 -1.98
N ILE A 167 7.84 -2.95 -1.37
CA ILE A 167 8.08 -3.16 0.06
C ILE A 167 9.57 -3.26 0.39
N GLU A 168 10.40 -3.64 -0.55
CA GLU A 168 11.78 -4.04 -0.35
C GLU A 168 12.77 -2.87 -0.41
N THR A 169 12.56 -1.95 -1.37
CA THR A 169 13.53 -0.90 -1.71
C THR A 169 13.16 0.47 -1.15
N THR A 170 11.93 0.63 -0.66
CA THR A 170 11.45 1.91 -0.12
C THR A 170 11.55 1.97 1.40
N ALA A 171 11.75 3.16 1.94
CA ALA A 171 11.77 3.38 3.38
C ALA A 171 10.47 2.90 4.05
N ILE A 172 9.30 3.21 3.46
CA ILE A 172 7.99 2.82 4.00
C ILE A 172 7.79 1.31 4.00
N GLY A 173 8.25 0.61 2.96
CA GLY A 173 8.16 -0.85 2.90
C GLY A 173 9.01 -1.53 3.96
N ARG A 174 10.25 -1.05 4.16
CA ARG A 174 11.16 -1.55 5.19
C ARG A 174 10.65 -1.25 6.60
N ALA A 175 10.08 -0.07 6.83
CA ALA A 175 9.48 0.30 8.09
C ALA A 175 8.25 -0.57 8.41
N TYR A 176 7.45 -0.91 7.41
CA TYR A 176 6.36 -1.88 7.54
C TYR A 176 6.90 -3.26 7.96
N LEU A 177 7.93 -3.77 7.27
CA LEU A 177 8.53 -5.08 7.59
C LEU A 177 9.08 -5.14 9.03
N ALA A 178 9.58 -4.03 9.56
CA ALA A 178 10.11 -3.97 10.91
C ALA A 178 9.03 -4.16 12.00
N VAL A 179 7.77 -3.77 11.71
CA VAL A 179 6.65 -3.86 12.66
C VAL A 179 5.65 -4.96 12.30
N ALA A 180 5.81 -5.60 11.16
CA ALA A 180 5.01 -6.76 10.78
C ALA A 180 5.23 -7.93 11.75
N GLY A 181 4.17 -8.67 12.07
CA GLY A 181 4.27 -9.88 12.87
C GLY A 181 5.23 -10.90 12.23
N ASP A 182 5.83 -11.76 13.05
CA ASP A 182 6.86 -12.69 12.59
C ASP A 182 6.36 -13.64 11.50
N ASP A 183 5.14 -14.15 11.62
CA ASP A 183 4.52 -15.03 10.61
C ASP A 183 4.29 -14.30 9.30
N GLU A 184 3.75 -13.09 9.36
CA GLU A 184 3.52 -12.26 8.17
C GLU A 184 4.84 -11.92 7.50
N ARG A 185 5.86 -11.52 8.26
CA ARG A 185 7.19 -11.20 7.74
C ARG A 185 7.84 -12.42 7.08
N ARG A 186 7.73 -13.62 7.68
CA ARG A 186 8.20 -14.87 7.06
C ARG A 186 7.51 -15.15 5.73
N GLN A 187 6.20 -14.99 5.65
CA GLN A 187 5.44 -15.18 4.40
C GLN A 187 5.87 -14.17 3.33
N ILE A 188 6.11 -12.91 3.70
CA ILE A 188 6.58 -11.87 2.76
C ILE A 188 7.98 -12.25 2.24
N PHE A 189 8.89 -12.65 3.13
CA PHE A 189 10.26 -13.03 2.77
C PHE A 189 10.27 -14.27 1.85
N GLU A 190 9.44 -15.26 2.11
CA GLU A 190 9.30 -16.43 1.25
C GLU A 190 8.81 -16.05 -0.16
N ARG A 191 7.83 -15.16 -0.25
CA ARG A 191 7.33 -14.66 -1.54
C ARG A 191 8.39 -13.83 -2.29
N LEU A 192 9.17 -13.01 -1.59
CA LEU A 192 10.29 -12.28 -2.17
C LEU A 192 11.37 -13.23 -2.68
N ARG A 193 11.70 -14.27 -1.91
CA ARG A 193 12.64 -15.32 -2.29
C ARG A 193 12.21 -16.05 -3.55
N THR A 194 10.94 -16.45 -3.60
CA THR A 194 10.37 -17.18 -4.75
C THR A 194 10.36 -16.34 -6.02
N ALA A 195 10.14 -15.01 -5.89
CA ALA A 195 10.12 -14.10 -7.03
C ALA A 195 11.50 -13.94 -7.69
N GLU A 196 12.58 -13.89 -6.91
CA GLU A 196 13.96 -13.75 -7.38
C GLU A 196 14.94 -14.54 -6.50
N PRO A 197 15.08 -15.84 -6.71
CA PRO A 197 15.88 -16.69 -5.82
C PRO A 197 17.38 -16.36 -5.84
N THR A 198 17.91 -16.00 -7.01
CA THR A 198 19.35 -15.80 -7.23
C THR A 198 19.91 -14.60 -6.47
N SER A 199 19.15 -13.55 -6.27
CA SER A 199 19.57 -12.33 -5.56
C SER A 199 19.15 -12.32 -4.09
N TRP A 200 18.41 -13.34 -3.63
CA TRP A 200 17.74 -13.34 -2.33
C TRP A 200 18.69 -13.15 -1.13
N ALA A 201 19.82 -13.85 -1.11
CA ALA A 201 20.75 -13.75 0.02
C ALA A 201 21.23 -12.31 0.27
N ARG A 202 21.59 -11.59 -0.81
CA ARG A 202 22.00 -10.18 -0.75
C ARG A 202 20.83 -9.29 -0.32
N ARG A 203 19.66 -9.48 -0.91
CA ARG A 203 18.44 -8.68 -0.63
C ARG A 203 18.00 -8.87 0.82
N LYS A 204 17.99 -10.11 1.31
CA LYS A 204 17.66 -10.42 2.70
C LYS A 204 18.58 -9.69 3.67
N LYS A 205 19.89 -9.67 3.42
CA LYS A 205 20.85 -8.92 4.26
C LYS A 205 20.51 -7.44 4.36
N VAL A 206 20.08 -6.82 3.27
CA VAL A 206 19.66 -5.41 3.24
C VAL A 206 18.37 -5.21 4.04
N LEU A 207 17.41 -6.12 3.92
CA LEU A 207 16.16 -6.06 4.67
C LEU A 207 16.38 -6.28 6.19
N ASP A 208 17.21 -7.25 6.55
CA ASP A 208 17.56 -7.50 7.96
C ASP A 208 18.26 -6.27 8.57
N ALA A 209 19.17 -5.63 7.84
CA ALA A 209 19.82 -4.39 8.29
C ALA A 209 18.82 -3.24 8.45
N ALA A 210 17.85 -3.10 7.55
CA ALA A 210 16.81 -2.08 7.65
C ALA A 210 15.87 -2.32 8.86
N ILE A 211 15.53 -3.58 9.15
CA ILE A 211 14.76 -3.95 10.35
C ILE A 211 15.56 -3.62 11.62
N ALA A 212 16.85 -3.97 11.64
CA ALA A 212 17.74 -3.62 12.76
C ALA A 212 17.85 -2.09 12.94
N GLN A 213 17.94 -1.32 11.84
CA GLN A 213 17.91 0.14 11.88
C GLN A 213 16.62 0.66 12.52
N HIS A 214 15.46 0.09 12.17
CA HIS A 214 14.19 0.48 12.79
C HIS A 214 14.17 0.22 14.29
N HIS A 215 14.66 -0.91 14.73
CA HIS A 215 14.74 -1.23 16.17
C HIS A 215 15.69 -0.28 16.93
N ALA A 216 16.80 0.10 16.32
CA ALA A 216 17.80 0.98 16.94
C ALA A 216 17.40 2.47 16.92
N LEU A 217 16.84 2.96 15.82
CA LEU A 217 16.59 4.38 15.56
C LEU A 217 15.10 4.75 15.55
N GLY A 218 14.19 3.77 15.60
CA GLY A 218 12.76 3.98 15.45
C GLY A 218 12.31 4.30 14.03
N CYS A 219 13.18 4.12 13.03
CA CYS A 219 12.87 4.44 11.63
C CYS A 219 13.68 3.60 10.64
N CYS A 220 13.20 3.51 9.42
CA CYS A 220 13.95 3.05 8.24
C CYS A 220 14.22 4.20 7.30
N SER A 221 15.29 4.11 6.54
CA SER A 221 15.62 5.07 5.48
C SER A 221 15.90 4.37 4.16
N SER A 222 15.77 5.12 3.08
CA SER A 222 16.14 4.69 1.72
C SER A 222 16.69 5.89 0.97
N PHE A 223 17.92 5.78 0.46
CA PHE A 223 18.61 6.84 -0.26
C PHE A 223 19.05 6.27 -1.61
N ALA A 224 18.39 6.69 -2.70
CA ALA A 224 18.66 6.23 -4.06
C ALA A 224 18.52 4.70 -4.28
N GLU A 225 17.87 3.99 -3.36
CA GLU A 225 17.73 2.53 -3.44
C GLU A 225 16.47 2.07 -4.19
N TRP A 226 15.44 2.91 -4.20
CA TRP A 226 14.24 2.70 -5.02
C TRP A 226 14.39 3.39 -6.38
N GLN A 227 14.68 4.67 -6.37
CA GLN A 227 14.96 5.49 -7.55
C GLN A 227 16.19 6.34 -7.25
N PRO A 228 17.10 6.56 -8.24
CA PRO A 228 18.36 7.25 -8.01
C PRO A 228 18.22 8.65 -7.41
N ASP A 229 17.11 9.34 -7.73
CA ASP A 229 16.87 10.72 -7.34
C ASP A 229 15.93 10.84 -6.14
N VAL A 230 15.65 9.72 -5.43
CA VAL A 230 14.66 9.70 -4.33
C VAL A 230 15.33 9.35 -3.01
N ALA A 231 15.02 10.15 -2.00
CA ALA A 231 15.35 9.88 -0.60
C ALA A 231 14.08 9.86 0.25
N GLY A 232 14.10 9.06 1.31
CA GLY A 232 12.98 8.99 2.25
C GLY A 232 13.34 8.33 3.56
N LEU A 233 12.53 8.67 4.57
CA LEU A 233 12.57 8.11 5.91
C LEU A 233 11.16 7.69 6.30
N ALA A 234 11.00 6.56 6.99
CA ALA A 234 9.71 6.04 7.38
C ALA A 234 9.72 5.42 8.77
N ILE A 235 8.56 5.43 9.41
CA ILE A 235 8.29 4.77 10.68
C ILE A 235 7.12 3.82 10.51
N GLY A 236 7.33 2.57 10.89
CA GLY A 236 6.27 1.57 10.98
C GLY A 236 5.65 1.59 12.37
N PHE A 237 4.36 1.26 12.45
CA PHE A 237 3.64 1.21 13.73
C PHE A 237 2.40 0.30 13.66
N GLN A 238 1.95 -0.09 14.86
CA GLN A 238 0.68 -0.81 15.04
C GLN A 238 -0.35 0.19 15.60
N PRO A 239 -1.40 0.54 14.84
CA PRO A 239 -2.35 1.57 15.29
C PRO A 239 -3.26 1.11 16.44
N GLY A 240 -3.41 -0.20 16.70
CA GLY A 240 -4.38 -0.72 17.65
C GLY A 240 -5.76 -0.95 17.03
N GLY A 241 -6.79 -1.20 17.87
CA GLY A 241 -8.19 -1.35 17.43
C GLY A 241 -8.45 -2.44 16.41
N GLY A 242 -7.58 -3.44 16.28
CA GLY A 242 -7.68 -4.48 15.26
C GLY A 242 -7.25 -4.04 13.86
N LEU A 243 -6.73 -2.82 13.72
CA LEU A 243 -6.20 -2.34 12.45
C LEU A 243 -4.87 -3.05 12.11
N PRO A 244 -4.58 -3.27 10.83
CA PRO A 244 -3.31 -3.87 10.41
C PRO A 244 -2.14 -2.93 10.70
N ALA A 245 -0.92 -3.49 10.70
CA ALA A 245 0.30 -2.70 10.71
C ALA A 245 0.28 -1.65 9.60
N MET A 246 0.82 -0.49 9.88
CA MET A 246 0.92 0.64 8.96
C MET A 246 2.33 1.22 8.98
N ALA A 247 2.63 2.03 7.99
CA ALA A 247 3.83 2.83 7.99
C ALA A 247 3.54 4.23 7.45
N VAL A 248 4.24 5.22 7.97
CA VAL A 248 4.24 6.58 7.46
C VAL A 248 5.63 6.95 6.99
N ASN A 249 5.73 7.62 5.86
CA ASN A 249 7.00 8.12 5.35
C ASN A 249 6.95 9.61 5.02
N CYS A 250 8.13 10.22 5.09
CA CYS A 250 8.45 11.47 4.43
C CYS A 250 9.49 11.17 3.35
N GLY A 251 9.22 11.56 2.10
CA GLY A 251 10.09 11.27 0.98
C GLY A 251 9.92 12.26 -0.17
N GLY A 252 10.95 12.40 -0.96
CA GLY A 252 11.00 13.33 -2.08
C GLY A 252 12.29 13.22 -2.87
N LEU A 253 12.59 14.29 -3.62
CA LEU A 253 13.81 14.36 -4.41
C LEU A 253 15.04 14.50 -3.50
N ALA A 254 16.06 13.69 -3.74
CA ALA A 254 17.23 13.56 -2.87
C ALA A 254 18.03 14.86 -2.68
N PHE A 255 17.99 15.77 -3.65
CA PHE A 255 18.69 17.05 -3.54
C PHE A 255 18.10 17.97 -2.46
N GLY A 256 16.80 17.81 -2.11
CA GLY A 256 16.12 18.56 -1.05
C GLY A 256 16.08 17.86 0.31
N LEU A 257 16.46 16.58 0.37
CA LEU A 257 16.30 15.74 1.55
C LEU A 257 17.63 15.08 1.96
N SER A 258 18.52 15.87 2.60
CA SER A 258 19.77 15.31 3.12
C SER A 258 19.52 14.26 4.21
N ARG A 259 20.48 13.35 4.41
CA ARG A 259 20.42 12.32 5.44
C ARG A 259 20.30 12.93 6.85
N SER A 260 21.08 13.94 7.16
CA SER A 260 21.03 14.64 8.45
C SER A 260 19.67 15.29 8.66
N PHE A 261 19.15 16.04 7.67
CA PHE A 261 17.81 16.65 7.77
C PHE A 261 16.71 15.62 8.05
N LEU A 262 16.72 14.49 7.33
CA LEU A 262 15.74 13.43 7.55
C LEU A 262 15.86 12.79 8.94
N LEU A 263 17.08 12.53 9.41
CA LEU A 263 17.29 11.85 10.70
C LEU A 263 17.13 12.80 11.91
N ASP A 264 17.60 14.03 11.80
CA ASP A 264 17.68 14.93 12.94
C ASP A 264 16.43 15.81 13.07
N GLU A 265 15.79 16.17 11.95
CA GLU A 265 14.66 17.10 11.92
C GLU A 265 13.31 16.44 11.61
N VAL A 266 13.27 15.56 10.59
CA VAL A 266 12.00 14.95 10.15
C VAL A 266 11.63 13.76 11.03
N ARG A 267 12.57 12.90 11.38
CA ARG A 267 12.33 11.72 12.23
C ARG A 267 11.62 12.06 13.55
N PRO A 268 12.03 13.06 14.35
CA PRO A 268 11.35 13.38 15.60
C PRO A 268 9.88 13.77 15.40
N ARG A 269 9.58 14.49 14.31
CA ARG A 269 8.21 14.91 13.97
C ARG A 269 7.34 13.72 13.57
N LEU A 270 7.83 12.83 12.71
CA LEU A 270 7.13 11.60 12.35
C LEU A 270 6.94 10.70 13.57
N ALA A 271 7.94 10.55 14.44
CA ALA A 271 7.84 9.76 15.66
C ALA A 271 6.79 10.34 16.64
N GLY A 272 6.74 11.67 16.77
CA GLY A 272 5.71 12.37 17.54
C GLY A 272 4.31 12.10 17.01
N MET A 273 4.13 12.16 15.70
CA MET A 273 2.87 11.85 15.03
C MET A 273 2.46 10.39 15.28
N VAL A 274 3.35 9.43 15.08
CA VAL A 274 3.07 7.99 15.25
C VAL A 274 2.66 7.67 16.69
N ARG A 275 3.32 8.25 17.69
CA ARG A 275 2.90 8.11 19.11
C ARG A 275 1.47 8.58 19.32
N ARG A 276 1.11 9.77 18.84
CA ARG A 276 -0.26 10.31 18.96
C ARG A 276 -1.30 9.45 18.26
N LEU A 277 -0.97 8.85 17.12
CA LEU A 277 -1.85 7.92 16.41
C LEU A 277 -2.04 6.61 17.16
N GLY A 278 -0.99 6.08 17.81
CA GLY A 278 -1.07 4.87 18.63
C GLY A 278 -1.82 5.07 19.96
N ASP A 279 -1.75 6.28 20.55
CA ASP A 279 -2.44 6.60 21.81
C ASP A 279 -3.91 7.02 21.61
N GLY A 280 -4.25 7.58 20.46
CA GLY A 280 -5.62 8.07 20.16
C GLY A 280 -6.67 6.98 20.17
N ASP A 281 -6.30 5.75 19.84
CA ASP A 281 -7.23 4.61 19.80
C ASP A 281 -7.54 4.06 21.21
N ARG A 282 -6.61 4.18 22.15
CA ARG A 282 -6.85 3.82 23.57
C ARG A 282 -7.90 4.72 24.24
N GLY A 283 -8.05 5.96 23.76
CA GLY A 283 -9.05 6.92 24.26
C GLY A 283 -10.45 6.72 23.69
N ALA A 284 -10.57 6.22 22.46
CA ALA A 284 -11.86 6.00 21.80
C ALA A 284 -12.59 4.75 22.35
N GLY A 285 -11.85 3.67 22.62
CA GLY A 285 -12.39 2.45 23.25
C GLY A 285 -12.93 2.67 24.66
N ALA A 286 -12.29 3.54 25.45
CA ALA A 286 -12.73 3.85 26.80
C ALA A 286 -14.01 4.72 26.87
N ARG A 287 -14.35 5.45 25.81
CA ARG A 287 -15.58 6.27 25.73
C ARG A 287 -16.79 5.45 25.29
N SER A 288 -16.59 4.39 24.47
CA SER A 288 -17.68 3.51 24.02
C SER A 288 -18.21 2.62 25.14
N SER A 289 -17.35 2.12 26.04
CA SER A 289 -17.76 1.26 27.15
C SER A 289 -18.56 1.99 28.24
N ARG A 290 -18.43 3.32 28.37
CA ARG A 290 -19.19 4.11 29.35
C ARG A 290 -20.59 4.51 28.89
N ARG A 291 -20.95 4.30 27.61
CA ARG A 291 -22.28 4.65 27.10
C ARG A 291 -23.30 3.51 27.21
N SER A 292 -22.84 2.25 27.37
CA SER A 292 -23.75 1.09 27.46
C SER A 292 -24.33 0.83 28.84
N ASP A 293 -23.90 1.53 29.90
CA ASP A 293 -24.30 1.24 31.28
C ASP A 293 -25.37 2.19 31.83
N ARG A 294 -26.03 2.98 30.99
CA ARG A 294 -27.22 3.73 31.36
C ARG A 294 -28.50 2.94 31.04
N ARG A 295 -28.81 1.94 31.87
CA ARG A 295 -30.17 1.36 31.91
C ARG A 295 -31.18 2.43 32.33
N PRO A 296 -32.32 2.56 31.64
CA PRO A 296 -33.41 3.45 32.12
C PRO A 296 -33.99 2.87 33.41
N ARG A 297 -34.15 3.72 34.43
CA ARG A 297 -34.89 3.39 35.65
C ARG A 297 -36.37 3.17 35.31
N PRO A 298 -37.03 2.14 35.90
CA PRO A 298 -38.45 1.95 35.71
C PRO A 298 -39.25 3.06 36.44
N PRO A 299 -40.45 3.43 35.95
CA PRO A 299 -41.31 4.42 36.61
C PRO A 299 -41.77 3.88 37.96
N ARG A 300 -41.75 4.77 38.97
CA ARG A 300 -42.37 4.48 40.27
C ARG A 300 -43.89 4.59 40.15
N ALA A 301 -44.60 3.60 40.72
CA ALA A 301 -46.03 3.59 40.91
C ALA A 301 -46.43 4.58 42.00
#